data_e4089e3630e6016b5d1e1d2e79e19b31
#
_entry.id   e4089e3630e6016b5d1e1d2e79e19b31
#
_cell.length_a   1.000
_cell.length_b   1.000
_cell.length_c   1.000
_cell.angle_alpha   90.00
_cell.angle_beta   90.00
_cell.angle_gamma   90.00
#
_symmetry.space_group_name_H-M   'P 1'
#
loop_
_entity.id
_entity.type
_entity.pdbx_description
1 polymer ?
#
loop_
_entity_poly.entity_id
_entity_poly.type
_entity_poly.pdbx_seq_one_letter_code
_entity_poly.pdbx_strand_id
1 'polypeptide(L)'
;MQLFYYMNEMEINYNKRNIMENNLLPKIRELLSSSADMDDSQALSFIADMVFDDPDAARFSGEELAGITRKLFFKTRKKLGVITPLMEDETISEIMVNGPEDIFYEKDGKIRRFELNFDSAEELEEVIRKIAARVHREFNELNPIVDARLGDGSRVNGVYKNVAINGPILTIRKFSDSYMDLSDLADNGTLTEEAAGLLRKLVRCRYNLFVSGGTSSGKTTLLNALSRFIGKDERVIVIEDSAELQLNCIDNLVRMECRYSNGAGRGAVDMSRLIKASLRMRPDRIIVGEVRGGEVLDMLQAMNTGHAGSMSTGHGNSIIGMLKRLETMYLMATPLSIDAIRSQIAQAIEIMIHTERTERGRKVVEITELSGYESGEFKLNVLMESDGTGMLMPTGRKIINRKKLDTMDRTK
;
A
#
# COMPACT_ATOMS: atom_id res chain seq x y z
N MET A 1 23.23 26.06 -34.74
CA MET A 1 22.35 27.20 -34.95
C MET A 1 20.87 26.77 -34.96
N GLN A 2 20.41 25.73 -35.69
CA GLN A 2 19.03 25.25 -35.69
C GLN A 2 18.56 24.74 -34.31
N LEU A 3 19.37 24.03 -33.55
CA LEU A 3 19.01 23.56 -32.18
C LEU A 3 18.79 24.72 -31.21
N PHE A 4 19.58 25.77 -31.31
CA PHE A 4 19.44 26.98 -30.47
C PHE A 4 18.19 27.78 -30.81
N TYR A 5 17.79 27.80 -32.06
CA TYR A 5 16.53 28.40 -32.52
C TYR A 5 15.32 27.63 -32.02
N TYR A 6 15.35 26.29 -32.09
CA TYR A 6 14.29 25.41 -31.58
C TYR A 6 14.12 25.52 -30.07
N MET A 7 15.24 25.56 -29.32
CA MET A 7 15.18 25.73 -27.86
C MET A 7 14.61 27.12 -27.45
N ASN A 8 14.97 28.18 -28.17
CA ASN A 8 14.42 29.53 -27.92
C ASN A 8 12.92 29.60 -28.28
N GLU A 9 12.47 28.97 -29.35
CA GLU A 9 11.02 28.91 -29.67
C GLU A 9 10.22 28.11 -28.65
N MET A 10 10.74 27.00 -28.19
CA MET A 10 10.09 26.21 -27.13
C MET A 10 9.99 27.00 -25.80
N GLU A 11 11.06 27.71 -25.41
CA GLU A 11 11.09 28.52 -24.19
C GLU A 11 10.16 29.74 -24.29
N ILE A 12 10.07 30.35 -25.47
CA ILE A 12 9.16 31.47 -25.74
C ILE A 12 7.68 31.00 -25.74
N ASN A 13 7.39 29.82 -26.31
CA ASN A 13 6.04 29.25 -26.30
C ASN A 13 5.63 28.80 -24.89
N TYR A 14 6.53 28.19 -24.12
CA TYR A 14 6.31 27.81 -22.73
C TYR A 14 5.97 29.06 -21.86
N ASN A 15 6.73 30.14 -21.99
CA ASN A 15 6.47 31.38 -21.27
C ASN A 15 5.13 32.04 -21.66
N LYS A 16 4.77 32.02 -22.94
CA LYS A 16 3.47 32.57 -23.42
C LYS A 16 2.29 31.72 -22.95
N ARG A 17 2.44 30.40 -22.93
CA ARG A 17 1.44 29.47 -22.37
C ARG A 17 1.16 29.78 -20.89
N ASN A 18 2.20 29.93 -20.09
CA ASN A 18 2.09 30.28 -18.67
C ASN A 18 1.43 31.67 -18.46
N ILE A 19 1.73 32.66 -19.31
CA ILE A 19 1.11 33.98 -19.24
C ILE A 19 -0.39 33.86 -19.51
N MET A 20 -0.81 33.15 -20.55
CA MET A 20 -2.22 32.92 -20.88
C MET A 20 -2.95 32.19 -19.74
N GLU A 21 -2.38 31.11 -19.22
CA GLU A 21 -2.94 30.36 -18.09
C GLU A 21 -3.12 31.25 -16.85
N ASN A 22 -2.10 32.05 -16.51
CA ASN A 22 -2.13 32.94 -15.36
C ASN A 22 -3.14 34.08 -15.51
N ASN A 23 -3.39 34.58 -16.72
CA ASN A 23 -4.38 35.61 -17.01
C ASN A 23 -5.83 35.06 -16.95
N LEU A 24 -6.03 33.81 -17.39
CA LEU A 24 -7.34 33.19 -17.42
C LEU A 24 -7.76 32.61 -16.07
N LEU A 25 -6.83 32.07 -15.30
CA LEU A 25 -7.12 31.36 -14.06
C LEU A 25 -7.94 32.16 -13.03
N PRO A 26 -7.61 33.44 -12.73
CA PRO A 26 -8.42 34.26 -11.81
C PRO A 26 -9.84 34.49 -12.33
N LYS A 27 -9.97 34.80 -13.62
CA LYS A 27 -11.28 35.05 -14.27
C LYS A 27 -12.18 33.83 -14.22
N ILE A 28 -11.60 32.64 -14.51
CA ILE A 28 -12.31 31.37 -14.46
C ILE A 28 -12.76 31.08 -13.02
N ARG A 29 -11.91 31.30 -12.02
CA ARG A 29 -12.25 31.10 -10.59
C ARG A 29 -13.41 31.98 -10.15
N GLU A 30 -13.40 33.25 -10.52
CA GLU A 30 -14.45 34.20 -10.20
C GLU A 30 -15.79 33.79 -10.80
N LEU A 31 -15.80 33.45 -12.08
CA LEU A 31 -17.01 33.05 -12.81
C LEU A 31 -17.56 31.71 -12.31
N LEU A 32 -16.70 30.72 -12.06
CA LEU A 32 -17.14 29.43 -11.51
C LEU A 32 -17.65 29.55 -10.07
N SER A 33 -17.13 30.47 -9.28
CA SER A 33 -17.63 30.76 -7.92
C SER A 33 -19.02 31.37 -7.90
N SER A 34 -19.37 32.15 -8.94
CA SER A 34 -20.70 32.75 -9.12
C SER A 34 -21.74 31.81 -9.74
N SER A 35 -21.30 30.66 -10.27
CA SER A 35 -22.12 29.67 -10.99
C SER A 35 -22.14 28.32 -10.24
N ALA A 36 -22.74 28.31 -9.04
CA ALA A 36 -22.69 27.15 -8.13
C ALA A 36 -23.34 25.86 -8.68
N ASP A 37 -24.24 25.94 -9.65
CA ASP A 37 -24.99 24.81 -10.23
C ASP A 37 -24.36 24.23 -11.51
N MET A 38 -23.21 24.72 -11.93
CA MET A 38 -22.54 24.23 -13.16
C MET A 38 -21.89 22.88 -12.91
N ASP A 39 -22.25 21.87 -13.73
CA ASP A 39 -21.60 20.56 -13.69
C ASP A 39 -20.20 20.57 -14.33
N ASP A 40 -19.46 19.45 -14.21
CA ASP A 40 -18.08 19.37 -14.71
C ASP A 40 -17.99 19.48 -16.25
N SER A 41 -18.98 19.00 -16.97
CA SER A 41 -19.03 19.08 -18.44
C SER A 41 -19.27 20.52 -18.92
N GLN A 42 -20.20 21.20 -18.26
CA GLN A 42 -20.50 22.63 -18.49
C GLN A 42 -19.30 23.49 -18.15
N ALA A 43 -18.64 23.24 -17.01
CA ALA A 43 -17.45 23.95 -16.62
C ALA A 43 -16.28 23.76 -17.61
N LEU A 44 -16.09 22.52 -18.11
CA LEU A 44 -15.06 22.22 -19.09
C LEU A 44 -15.32 22.95 -20.41
N SER A 45 -16.58 22.95 -20.90
CA SER A 45 -16.98 23.69 -22.13
C SER A 45 -16.76 25.19 -21.96
N PHE A 46 -17.19 25.74 -20.84
CA PHE A 46 -17.01 27.15 -20.52
C PHE A 46 -15.52 27.57 -20.48
N ILE A 47 -14.67 26.76 -19.86
CA ILE A 47 -13.22 27.02 -19.83
C ILE A 47 -12.64 26.90 -21.26
N ALA A 48 -13.09 25.94 -22.06
CA ALA A 48 -12.69 25.81 -23.45
C ALA A 48 -13.00 27.08 -24.24
N ASP A 49 -14.23 27.58 -24.16
CA ASP A 49 -14.63 28.81 -24.83
C ASP A 49 -13.71 29.96 -24.43
N MET A 50 -13.44 30.17 -23.15
CA MET A 50 -12.53 31.22 -22.68
C MET A 50 -11.09 31.09 -23.18
N VAL A 51 -10.60 29.84 -23.31
CA VAL A 51 -9.24 29.54 -23.81
C VAL A 51 -9.16 29.78 -25.31
N PHE A 52 -10.17 29.37 -26.09
CA PHE A 52 -10.21 29.52 -27.53
C PHE A 52 -10.50 30.95 -27.97
N ASP A 53 -11.23 31.75 -27.17
CA ASP A 53 -11.53 33.15 -27.41
C ASP A 53 -10.42 34.12 -26.95
N ASP A 54 -9.37 33.62 -26.24
CA ASP A 54 -8.25 34.43 -25.80
C ASP A 54 -7.47 34.97 -27.01
N PRO A 55 -7.08 36.27 -27.02
CA PRO A 55 -6.33 36.87 -28.13
C PRO A 55 -5.03 36.17 -28.49
N ASP A 56 -4.42 35.48 -27.54
CA ASP A 56 -3.18 34.71 -27.76
C ASP A 56 -3.44 33.27 -28.28
N ALA A 57 -4.68 32.81 -28.31
CA ALA A 57 -5.03 31.43 -28.74
C ALA A 57 -4.54 31.10 -30.16
N ALA A 58 -4.57 32.08 -31.09
CA ALA A 58 -4.11 31.91 -32.47
C ALA A 58 -2.63 31.49 -32.60
N ARG A 59 -1.86 31.52 -31.50
CA ARG A 59 -0.43 31.15 -31.46
C ARG A 59 -0.21 29.69 -31.10
N PHE A 60 -1.24 28.99 -30.67
CA PHE A 60 -1.18 27.62 -30.19
C PHE A 60 -1.97 26.69 -31.13
N SER A 61 -1.51 25.45 -31.21
CA SER A 61 -2.26 24.40 -31.90
C SER A 61 -3.53 24.03 -31.12
N GLY A 62 -4.50 23.42 -31.77
CA GLY A 62 -5.72 22.93 -31.10
C GLY A 62 -5.44 21.93 -29.98
N GLU A 63 -4.36 21.14 -30.09
CA GLU A 63 -3.93 20.20 -29.06
C GLU A 63 -3.34 20.91 -27.84
N GLU A 64 -2.56 21.97 -28.04
CA GLU A 64 -2.03 22.80 -26.96
C GLU A 64 -3.15 23.54 -26.22
N LEU A 65 -4.12 24.12 -26.95
CA LEU A 65 -5.29 24.77 -26.34
C LEU A 65 -6.14 23.79 -25.54
N ALA A 66 -6.34 22.59 -26.05
CA ALA A 66 -7.02 21.52 -25.30
C ALA A 66 -6.24 21.11 -24.03
N GLY A 67 -4.91 21.11 -24.09
CA GLY A 67 -4.03 20.89 -22.92
C GLY A 67 -4.19 22.01 -21.87
N ILE A 68 -4.18 23.27 -22.28
CA ILE A 68 -4.42 24.44 -21.41
C ILE A 68 -5.80 24.34 -20.77
N THR A 69 -6.84 24.07 -21.56
CA THR A 69 -8.22 23.91 -21.06
C THR A 69 -8.30 22.84 -19.97
N ARG A 70 -7.74 21.65 -20.22
CA ARG A 70 -7.73 20.56 -19.22
C ARG A 70 -6.99 20.98 -17.95
N LYS A 71 -5.83 21.60 -18.06
CA LYS A 71 -5.05 22.07 -16.92
C LYS A 71 -5.83 23.08 -16.07
N LEU A 72 -6.43 24.07 -16.70
CA LEU A 72 -7.25 25.09 -16.03
C LEU A 72 -8.50 24.49 -15.36
N PHE A 73 -9.14 23.51 -16.01
CA PHE A 73 -10.26 22.76 -15.43
C PHE A 73 -9.84 22.00 -14.16
N PHE A 74 -8.74 21.24 -14.19
CA PHE A 74 -8.28 20.52 -13.01
C PHE A 74 -7.89 21.46 -11.86
N LYS A 75 -7.26 22.59 -12.15
CA LYS A 75 -6.89 23.60 -11.15
C LYS A 75 -8.07 24.30 -10.49
N THR A 76 -9.18 24.43 -11.19
CA THR A 76 -10.33 25.20 -10.71
C THR A 76 -11.44 24.36 -10.12
N ARG A 77 -11.64 23.13 -10.64
CA ARG A 77 -12.76 22.25 -10.26
C ARG A 77 -12.35 21.08 -9.40
N LYS A 78 -11.11 20.62 -9.51
CA LYS A 78 -10.67 19.37 -8.85
C LYS A 78 -9.79 19.66 -7.64
N LYS A 79 -10.06 18.92 -6.57
CA LYS A 79 -9.42 19.11 -5.25
C LYS A 79 -7.93 18.79 -5.22
N LEU A 80 -7.48 17.89 -6.11
CA LEU A 80 -6.09 17.47 -6.24
C LEU A 80 -5.37 18.14 -7.41
N GLY A 81 -6.00 19.17 -8.03
CA GLY A 81 -5.40 19.92 -9.14
C GLY A 81 -5.01 19.02 -10.30
N VAL A 82 -3.85 19.27 -10.86
CA VAL A 82 -3.35 18.60 -12.09
C VAL A 82 -3.14 17.11 -11.98
N ILE A 83 -3.02 16.52 -10.76
CA ILE A 83 -2.85 15.07 -10.57
C ILE A 83 -4.18 14.31 -10.52
N THR A 84 -5.32 15.00 -10.63
CA THR A 84 -6.64 14.36 -10.59
C THR A 84 -6.80 13.24 -11.65
N PRO A 85 -6.38 13.40 -12.92
CA PRO A 85 -6.50 12.33 -13.91
C PRO A 85 -5.75 11.05 -13.52
N LEU A 86 -4.59 11.19 -12.85
CA LEU A 86 -3.84 10.06 -12.34
C LEU A 86 -4.57 9.34 -11.20
N MET A 87 -5.32 10.10 -10.41
CA MET A 87 -6.15 9.51 -9.35
C MET A 87 -7.38 8.79 -9.90
N GLU A 88 -7.97 9.30 -10.99
CA GLU A 88 -9.16 8.72 -11.63
C GLU A 88 -8.83 7.49 -12.49
N ASP A 89 -7.59 7.31 -12.98
CA ASP A 89 -7.16 6.13 -13.75
C ASP A 89 -6.87 4.93 -12.82
N GLU A 90 -7.78 3.97 -12.72
CA GLU A 90 -7.67 2.78 -11.86
C GLU A 90 -6.45 1.90 -12.15
N THR A 91 -5.86 2.01 -13.32
CA THR A 91 -4.66 1.23 -13.71
C THR A 91 -3.36 1.78 -13.14
N ILE A 92 -3.38 2.99 -12.56
CA ILE A 92 -2.24 3.62 -11.90
C ILE A 92 -2.20 3.15 -10.44
N SER A 93 -1.05 2.65 -10.02
CA SER A 93 -0.80 2.16 -8.65
C SER A 93 -0.18 3.21 -7.74
N GLU A 94 0.67 4.09 -8.28
CA GLU A 94 1.40 5.08 -7.49
C GLU A 94 1.60 6.38 -8.27
N ILE A 95 1.53 7.51 -7.56
CA ILE A 95 1.78 8.86 -8.08
C ILE A 95 2.90 9.47 -7.24
N MET A 96 3.92 9.98 -7.90
CA MET A 96 5.13 10.53 -7.28
C MET A 96 5.37 11.94 -7.83
N VAL A 97 5.25 12.94 -6.96
CA VAL A 97 5.47 14.36 -7.28
C VAL A 97 6.75 14.80 -6.58
N ASN A 98 7.82 15.02 -7.35
CA ASN A 98 9.15 15.36 -6.86
C ASN A 98 9.43 16.86 -7.06
N GLY A 99 8.59 17.69 -6.45
CA GLY A 99 8.53 19.12 -6.73
C GLY A 99 7.47 19.46 -7.79
N PRO A 100 7.24 20.75 -8.09
CA PRO A 100 6.13 21.17 -8.93
C PRO A 100 6.23 20.67 -10.38
N GLU A 101 7.44 20.51 -10.92
CA GLU A 101 7.68 20.21 -12.34
C GLU A 101 7.80 18.72 -12.65
N ASP A 102 8.12 17.88 -11.67
CA ASP A 102 8.45 16.48 -11.85
C ASP A 102 7.40 15.56 -11.27
N ILE A 103 6.43 15.19 -12.10
CA ILE A 103 5.36 14.27 -11.75
C ILE A 103 5.57 12.93 -12.48
N PHE A 104 5.58 11.85 -11.71
CA PHE A 104 5.70 10.48 -12.21
C PHE A 104 4.54 9.65 -11.70
N TYR A 105 4.23 8.57 -12.40
CA TYR A 105 3.25 7.59 -11.98
C TYR A 105 3.68 6.17 -12.36
N GLU A 106 3.25 5.18 -11.58
CA GLU A 106 3.45 3.77 -11.88
C GLU A 106 2.16 3.19 -12.49
N LYS A 107 2.31 2.59 -13.68
CA LYS A 107 1.26 1.86 -14.39
C LYS A 107 1.83 0.56 -14.92
N ASP A 108 1.17 -0.57 -14.64
CA ASP A 108 1.62 -1.91 -15.04
C ASP A 108 3.06 -2.23 -14.59
N GLY A 109 3.43 -1.76 -13.39
CA GLY A 109 4.77 -1.94 -12.83
C GLY A 109 5.88 -1.11 -13.49
N LYS A 110 5.53 -0.16 -14.37
CA LYS A 110 6.46 0.73 -15.06
C LYS A 110 6.23 2.17 -14.66
N ILE A 111 7.32 2.87 -14.30
CA ILE A 111 7.28 4.30 -14.00
C ILE A 111 7.28 5.10 -15.30
N ARG A 112 6.39 6.08 -15.39
CA ARG A 112 6.25 7.00 -16.52
C ARG A 112 6.20 8.44 -16.01
N ARG A 113 6.68 9.40 -16.81
CA ARG A 113 6.54 10.82 -16.54
C ARG A 113 5.17 11.31 -16.98
N PHE A 114 4.55 12.19 -16.17
CA PHE A 114 3.28 12.83 -16.50
C PHE A 114 3.54 14.16 -17.24
N GLU A 115 2.66 14.51 -18.16
CA GLU A 115 2.83 15.69 -19.03
C GLU A 115 2.45 17.01 -18.37
N LEU A 116 1.52 16.98 -17.39
CA LEU A 116 1.12 18.17 -16.65
C LEU A 116 2.02 18.37 -15.44
N ASN A 117 2.11 19.61 -14.98
CA ASN A 117 2.89 20.02 -13.82
C ASN A 117 2.12 21.06 -12.97
N PHE A 118 2.52 21.22 -11.73
CA PHE A 118 2.08 22.35 -10.90
C PHE A 118 2.79 23.62 -11.36
N ASP A 119 2.14 24.78 -11.20
CA ASP A 119 2.74 26.06 -11.60
C ASP A 119 3.83 26.52 -10.62
N SER A 120 3.71 26.12 -9.35
CA SER A 120 4.65 26.52 -8.32
C SER A 120 4.69 25.53 -7.15
N ALA A 121 5.73 25.67 -6.32
CA ALA A 121 5.84 24.96 -5.06
C ALA A 121 4.66 25.25 -4.12
N GLU A 122 4.19 26.49 -4.10
CA GLU A 122 3.06 26.95 -3.27
C GLU A 122 1.75 26.26 -3.66
N GLU A 123 1.50 26.06 -4.96
CA GLU A 123 0.33 25.33 -5.43
C GLU A 123 0.36 23.87 -4.94
N LEU A 124 1.49 23.20 -5.05
CA LEU A 124 1.67 21.83 -4.56
C LEU A 124 1.51 21.76 -3.03
N GLU A 125 2.11 22.69 -2.29
CA GLU A 125 1.93 22.77 -0.83
C GLU A 125 0.46 22.95 -0.44
N GLU A 126 -0.29 23.77 -1.18
CA GLU A 126 -1.71 23.98 -0.92
C GLU A 126 -2.52 22.69 -1.12
N VAL A 127 -2.21 21.90 -2.14
CA VAL A 127 -2.82 20.57 -2.34
C VAL A 127 -2.50 19.64 -1.17
N ILE A 128 -1.24 19.57 -0.75
CA ILE A 128 -0.83 18.73 0.39
C ILE A 128 -1.50 19.21 1.68
N ARG A 129 -1.55 20.53 1.90
CA ARG A 129 -2.19 21.13 3.08
C ARG A 129 -3.69 20.83 3.14
N LYS A 130 -4.39 20.83 2.00
CA LYS A 130 -5.81 20.42 1.91
C LYS A 130 -6.01 18.94 2.24
N ILE A 131 -5.08 18.08 1.83
CA ILE A 131 -5.10 16.65 2.20
C ILE A 131 -4.89 16.49 3.71
N ALA A 132 -3.87 17.15 4.28
CA ALA A 132 -3.54 17.10 5.69
C ALA A 132 -4.70 17.59 6.59
N ALA A 133 -5.37 18.67 6.18
CA ALA A 133 -6.50 19.25 6.92
C ALA A 133 -7.69 18.26 7.04
N ARG A 134 -7.94 17.40 6.04
CA ARG A 134 -9.01 16.38 6.09
C ARG A 134 -8.80 15.32 7.15
N VAL A 135 -7.54 15.06 7.51
CA VAL A 135 -7.16 14.11 8.56
C VAL A 135 -6.77 14.83 9.86
N HIS A 136 -7.15 16.11 9.97
CA HIS A 136 -6.86 16.97 11.13
C HIS A 136 -5.36 17.04 11.49
N ARG A 137 -4.50 17.12 10.46
CA ARG A 137 -3.06 17.29 10.60
C ARG A 137 -2.62 18.63 10.03
N GLU A 138 -1.59 19.17 10.64
CA GLU A 138 -0.91 20.36 10.15
C GLU A 138 0.21 19.98 9.19
N PHE A 139 0.40 20.77 8.14
CA PHE A 139 1.50 20.66 7.19
C PHE A 139 2.14 22.03 7.00
N ASN A 140 3.25 22.25 7.67
CA ASN A 140 3.98 23.51 7.75
C ASN A 140 5.44 23.27 8.13
N GLU A 141 6.23 24.33 8.35
CA GLU A 141 7.65 24.25 8.72
C GLU A 141 7.91 23.50 10.02
N LEU A 142 6.99 23.54 10.99
CA LEU A 142 7.11 22.86 12.28
C LEU A 142 6.67 21.39 12.18
N ASN A 143 5.77 21.07 11.25
CA ASN A 143 5.27 19.74 10.97
C ASN A 143 5.51 19.42 9.48
N PRO A 144 6.77 19.19 9.07
CA PRO A 144 7.15 19.16 7.66
C PRO A 144 6.80 17.82 6.97
N ILE A 145 6.39 16.81 7.69
CA ILE A 145 6.04 15.49 7.15
C ILE A 145 4.60 15.15 7.55
N VAL A 146 3.81 14.77 6.56
CA VAL A 146 2.44 14.31 6.78
C VAL A 146 2.21 12.96 6.10
N ASP A 147 1.74 12.00 6.89
CA ASP A 147 1.14 10.76 6.40
C ASP A 147 -0.37 10.88 6.55
N ALA A 148 -1.10 10.68 5.48
CA ALA A 148 -2.54 10.81 5.43
C ALA A 148 -3.18 9.67 4.64
N ARG A 149 -4.50 9.55 4.75
CA ARG A 149 -5.31 8.64 3.96
C ARG A 149 -6.44 9.40 3.30
N LEU A 150 -6.63 9.21 2.01
CA LEU A 150 -7.76 9.76 1.27
C LEU A 150 -9.03 8.97 1.54
N GLY A 151 -10.20 9.53 1.16
CA GLY A 151 -11.49 8.89 1.36
C GLY A 151 -11.67 7.57 0.59
N ASP A 152 -10.94 7.39 -0.51
CA ASP A 152 -10.87 6.16 -1.30
C ASP A 152 -9.92 5.09 -0.71
N GLY A 153 -9.26 5.39 0.39
CA GLY A 153 -8.29 4.49 1.03
C GLY A 153 -6.85 4.67 0.59
N SER A 154 -6.57 5.49 -0.42
CA SER A 154 -5.21 5.76 -0.91
C SER A 154 -4.35 6.40 0.18
N ARG A 155 -3.10 5.95 0.29
CA ARG A 155 -2.11 6.49 1.25
C ARG A 155 -1.39 7.67 0.65
N VAL A 156 -1.18 8.70 1.44
CA VAL A 156 -0.49 9.91 1.04
C VAL A 156 0.65 10.20 2.00
N ASN A 157 1.83 10.42 1.45
CA ASN A 157 2.96 11.00 2.18
C ASN A 157 3.30 12.34 1.55
N GLY A 158 3.33 13.40 2.37
CA GLY A 158 3.72 14.74 1.97
C GLY A 158 4.96 15.20 2.73
N VAL A 159 5.92 15.83 2.05
CA VAL A 159 7.13 16.41 2.65
C VAL A 159 7.22 17.89 2.27
N TYR A 160 7.41 18.75 3.28
CA TYR A 160 7.46 20.19 3.11
C TYR A 160 8.80 20.68 2.54
N LYS A 161 8.80 21.79 1.81
CA LYS A 161 9.99 22.33 1.12
C LYS A 161 11.19 22.63 2.01
N ASN A 162 11.00 22.87 3.32
CA ASN A 162 12.12 23.16 4.23
C ASN A 162 13.02 21.94 4.52
N VAL A 163 12.55 20.73 4.23
CA VAL A 163 13.33 19.47 4.36
C VAL A 163 13.52 18.76 3.01
N ALA A 164 12.72 19.09 2.01
CA ALA A 164 12.82 18.54 0.66
C ALA A 164 13.57 19.50 -0.27
N ILE A 165 14.79 19.15 -0.67
CA ILE A 165 15.70 20.05 -1.42
C ILE A 165 15.12 20.47 -2.79
N ASN A 166 14.37 19.59 -3.44
CA ASN A 166 13.78 19.86 -4.77
C ASN A 166 12.40 20.55 -4.69
N GLY A 167 12.00 21.04 -3.52
CA GLY A 167 10.66 21.56 -3.26
C GLY A 167 9.76 20.53 -2.55
N PRO A 168 8.48 20.86 -2.34
CA PRO A 168 7.57 19.96 -1.67
C PRO A 168 7.41 18.65 -2.45
N ILE A 169 7.28 17.54 -1.72
CA ILE A 169 7.11 16.19 -2.29
C ILE A 169 5.74 15.67 -1.92
N LEU A 170 5.09 14.99 -2.85
CA LEU A 170 3.85 14.28 -2.62
C LEU A 170 3.91 12.89 -3.24
N THR A 171 3.73 11.87 -2.43
CA THR A 171 3.59 10.49 -2.91
C THR A 171 2.20 9.98 -2.56
N ILE A 172 1.50 9.42 -3.55
CA ILE A 172 0.18 8.81 -3.34
C ILE A 172 0.26 7.37 -3.82
N ARG A 173 0.09 6.43 -2.90
CA ARG A 173 -0.08 5.03 -3.22
C ARG A 173 -1.57 4.71 -3.26
N LYS A 174 -2.08 4.46 -4.46
CA LYS A 174 -3.50 4.21 -4.66
C LYS A 174 -3.95 2.91 -4.02
N PHE A 175 -5.13 2.96 -3.45
CA PHE A 175 -5.79 1.77 -2.95
C PHE A 175 -6.36 1.01 -4.14
N SER A 176 -5.96 -0.24 -4.32
CA SER A 176 -6.45 -1.07 -5.41
C SER A 176 -7.62 -1.92 -4.91
N ASP A 177 -8.77 -1.77 -5.54
CA ASP A 177 -9.93 -2.64 -5.31
C ASP A 177 -9.83 -4.00 -6.04
N SER A 178 -8.72 -4.25 -6.72
CA SER A 178 -8.52 -5.52 -7.42
C SER A 178 -8.31 -6.67 -6.44
N TYR A 179 -9.36 -7.46 -6.28
CA TYR A 179 -9.33 -8.71 -5.52
C TYR A 179 -8.70 -9.81 -6.36
N MET A 180 -7.62 -10.39 -5.87
CA MET A 180 -7.11 -11.66 -6.37
C MET A 180 -7.39 -12.74 -5.34
N ASP A 181 -8.01 -13.83 -5.75
CA ASP A 181 -8.11 -15.03 -4.93
C ASP A 181 -6.93 -16.00 -5.21
N LEU A 182 -6.90 -17.15 -4.55
CA LEU A 182 -5.81 -18.11 -4.77
C LEU A 182 -5.85 -18.73 -6.19
N SER A 183 -7.01 -18.77 -6.85
CA SER A 183 -7.13 -19.23 -8.24
C SER A 183 -6.54 -18.21 -9.20
N ASP A 184 -6.85 -16.93 -9.01
CA ASP A 184 -6.25 -15.84 -9.79
C ASP A 184 -4.72 -15.80 -9.64
N LEU A 185 -4.23 -16.05 -8.40
CA LEU A 185 -2.80 -16.13 -8.15
C LEU A 185 -2.15 -17.36 -8.79
N ALA A 186 -2.87 -18.46 -8.95
CA ALA A 186 -2.40 -19.63 -9.69
C ALA A 186 -2.40 -19.37 -11.20
N ASP A 187 -3.48 -18.79 -11.74
CA ASP A 187 -3.64 -18.49 -13.17
C ASP A 187 -2.58 -17.50 -13.67
N ASN A 188 -2.24 -16.49 -12.87
CA ASN A 188 -1.16 -15.55 -13.21
C ASN A 188 0.24 -16.08 -12.87
N GLY A 189 0.32 -17.32 -12.38
CA GLY A 189 1.55 -18.03 -12.07
C GLY A 189 2.31 -17.51 -10.84
N THR A 190 1.67 -16.78 -9.94
CA THR A 190 2.28 -16.38 -8.65
C THR A 190 2.58 -17.60 -7.76
N LEU A 191 1.72 -18.62 -7.82
CA LEU A 191 1.90 -19.91 -7.17
C LEU A 191 1.30 -21.01 -8.07
N THR A 192 1.46 -22.29 -7.71
CA THR A 192 0.84 -23.40 -8.42
C THR A 192 -0.53 -23.76 -7.80
N GLU A 193 -1.44 -24.39 -8.58
CA GLU A 193 -2.73 -24.86 -8.05
C GLU A 193 -2.55 -25.85 -6.88
N GLU A 194 -1.50 -26.66 -6.92
CA GLU A 194 -1.17 -27.56 -5.81
C GLU A 194 -0.82 -26.80 -4.53
N ALA A 195 -0.04 -25.70 -4.66
CA ALA A 195 0.27 -24.80 -3.55
C ALA A 195 -1.00 -24.09 -3.05
N ALA A 196 -1.87 -23.62 -3.94
CA ALA A 196 -3.16 -23.03 -3.59
C ALA A 196 -4.02 -24.02 -2.78
N GLY A 197 -4.08 -25.27 -3.22
CA GLY A 197 -4.79 -26.35 -2.52
C GLY A 197 -4.24 -26.60 -1.12
N LEU A 198 -2.91 -26.66 -0.98
CA LEU A 198 -2.23 -26.80 0.31
C LEU A 198 -2.56 -25.62 1.24
N LEU A 199 -2.37 -24.40 0.79
CA LEU A 199 -2.59 -23.19 1.58
C LEU A 199 -4.05 -23.06 2.01
N ARG A 200 -5.00 -23.33 1.12
CA ARG A 200 -6.44 -23.40 1.42
C ARG A 200 -6.74 -24.36 2.57
N LYS A 201 -6.14 -25.56 2.52
CA LYS A 201 -6.30 -26.58 3.59
C LYS A 201 -5.72 -26.10 4.91
N LEU A 202 -4.51 -25.48 4.89
CA LEU A 202 -3.84 -24.96 6.09
C LEU A 202 -4.63 -23.85 6.78
N VAL A 203 -5.20 -22.90 6.02
CA VAL A 203 -6.05 -21.83 6.57
C VAL A 203 -7.30 -22.43 7.23
N ARG A 204 -7.99 -23.35 6.55
CA ARG A 204 -9.19 -24.01 7.09
C ARG A 204 -8.89 -24.82 8.36
N CYS A 205 -7.72 -25.47 8.42
CA CYS A 205 -7.27 -26.21 9.60
C CYS A 205 -6.69 -25.32 10.70
N ARG A 206 -6.77 -23.97 10.55
CA ARG A 206 -6.34 -22.99 11.57
C ARG A 206 -4.86 -23.08 11.93
N TYR A 207 -3.99 -23.34 10.94
CA TYR A 207 -2.55 -23.16 11.13
C TYR A 207 -2.22 -21.67 11.24
N ASN A 208 -1.29 -21.32 12.11
CA ASN A 208 -0.75 -19.96 12.20
C ASN A 208 0.22 -19.73 11.03
N LEU A 209 -0.04 -18.73 10.20
CA LEU A 209 0.71 -18.46 8.99
C LEU A 209 1.52 -17.16 9.11
N PHE A 210 2.74 -17.18 8.61
CA PHE A 210 3.56 -15.98 8.50
C PHE A 210 4.08 -15.81 7.07
N VAL A 211 3.74 -14.70 6.41
CA VAL A 211 4.18 -14.41 5.04
C VAL A 211 5.37 -13.46 5.09
N SER A 212 6.51 -13.90 4.59
CA SER A 212 7.73 -13.11 4.46
C SER A 212 8.00 -12.73 3.00
N GLY A 213 8.75 -11.64 2.78
CA GLY A 213 9.16 -11.23 1.45
C GLY A 213 9.61 -9.78 1.40
N GLY A 214 10.20 -9.37 0.28
CA GLY A 214 10.64 -8.01 0.04
C GLY A 214 9.48 -6.99 -0.08
N THR A 215 9.83 -5.73 -0.28
CA THR A 215 8.84 -4.69 -0.61
C THR A 215 8.17 -5.01 -1.95
N SER A 216 6.86 -4.82 -2.03
CA SER A 216 6.05 -5.10 -3.23
C SER A 216 6.14 -6.54 -3.76
N SER A 217 6.52 -7.53 -2.93
CA SER A 217 6.58 -8.95 -3.32
C SER A 217 5.21 -9.65 -3.35
N GLY A 218 4.13 -8.98 -2.92
CA GLY A 218 2.77 -9.53 -2.94
C GLY A 218 2.29 -10.13 -1.60
N LYS A 219 2.97 -9.84 -0.47
CA LYS A 219 2.58 -10.33 0.87
C LYS A 219 1.13 -10.02 1.23
N THR A 220 0.72 -8.75 1.10
CA THR A 220 -0.64 -8.28 1.42
C THR A 220 -1.67 -8.91 0.49
N THR A 221 -1.35 -9.05 -0.80
CA THR A 221 -2.21 -9.71 -1.79
C THR A 221 -2.43 -11.18 -1.43
N LEU A 222 -1.35 -11.90 -1.08
CA LEU A 222 -1.44 -13.29 -0.66
C LEU A 222 -2.23 -13.44 0.65
N LEU A 223 -2.00 -12.55 1.63
CA LEU A 223 -2.73 -12.57 2.90
C LEU A 223 -4.24 -12.32 2.68
N ASN A 224 -4.61 -11.40 1.79
CA ASN A 224 -5.99 -11.19 1.36
C ASN A 224 -6.59 -12.44 0.72
N ALA A 225 -5.88 -13.06 -0.22
CA ALA A 225 -6.35 -14.29 -0.87
C ALA A 225 -6.54 -15.45 0.11
N LEU A 226 -5.64 -15.60 1.08
CA LEU A 226 -5.73 -16.63 2.13
C LEU A 226 -6.91 -16.39 3.07
N SER A 227 -7.19 -15.15 3.42
CA SER A 227 -8.26 -14.80 4.37
C SER A 227 -9.65 -15.23 3.90
N ARG A 228 -9.88 -15.39 2.60
CA ARG A 228 -11.15 -15.87 2.03
C ARG A 228 -11.50 -17.31 2.43
N PHE A 229 -10.54 -18.07 2.92
CA PHE A 229 -10.76 -19.44 3.38
C PHE A 229 -10.96 -19.56 4.90
N ILE A 230 -11.03 -18.43 5.60
CA ILE A 230 -11.46 -18.34 7.00
C ILE A 230 -12.96 -18.70 7.09
N GLY A 231 -13.36 -19.41 8.12
CA GLY A 231 -14.77 -19.77 8.33
C GLY A 231 -15.65 -18.53 8.54
N LYS A 232 -16.86 -18.53 7.96
CA LYS A 232 -17.79 -17.37 8.03
C LYS A 232 -18.30 -17.11 9.44
N ASP A 233 -18.30 -18.13 10.29
CA ASP A 233 -18.70 -18.09 11.70
C ASP A 233 -17.60 -17.60 12.65
N GLU A 234 -16.38 -17.41 12.12
CA GLU A 234 -15.23 -16.95 12.91
C GLU A 234 -15.25 -15.42 13.09
N ARG A 235 -14.95 -14.97 14.32
CA ARG A 235 -14.69 -13.56 14.59
C ARG A 235 -13.23 -13.24 14.34
N VAL A 236 -12.98 -12.37 13.36
CA VAL A 236 -11.63 -11.97 12.95
C VAL A 236 -11.36 -10.53 13.36
N ILE A 237 -10.21 -10.30 14.00
CA ILE A 237 -9.73 -8.95 14.29
C ILE A 237 -8.49 -8.70 13.45
N VAL A 238 -8.55 -7.64 12.65
CA VAL A 238 -7.45 -7.17 11.81
C VAL A 238 -6.82 -5.93 12.43
N ILE A 239 -5.51 -5.93 12.51
CA ILE A 239 -4.73 -4.83 13.09
C ILE A 239 -3.65 -4.46 12.09
N GLU A 240 -3.61 -3.18 11.71
CA GLU A 240 -2.70 -2.67 10.69
C GLU A 240 -2.09 -1.34 11.10
N ASP A 241 -0.89 -1.06 10.64
CA ASP A 241 -0.29 0.28 10.74
C ASP A 241 -1.09 1.28 9.90
N SER A 242 -1.46 0.88 8.71
CA SER A 242 -2.44 1.55 7.85
C SER A 242 -3.24 0.49 7.10
N ALA A 243 -4.56 0.62 7.10
CA ALA A 243 -5.46 -0.40 6.61
C ALA A 243 -5.30 -0.63 5.10
N GLU A 244 -4.73 -1.79 4.73
CA GLU A 244 -4.57 -2.27 3.35
C GLU A 244 -5.37 -3.55 3.09
N LEU A 245 -5.62 -4.34 4.13
CA LEU A 245 -6.29 -5.63 3.99
C LEU A 245 -7.79 -5.45 3.69
N GLN A 246 -8.26 -6.21 2.72
CA GLN A 246 -9.65 -6.19 2.25
C GLN A 246 -10.30 -7.55 2.53
N LEU A 247 -10.86 -7.71 3.72
CA LEU A 247 -11.43 -8.97 4.19
C LEU A 247 -12.96 -8.96 4.09
N ASN A 248 -13.51 -8.49 2.97
CA ASN A 248 -14.95 -8.29 2.77
C ASN A 248 -15.78 -9.59 2.76
N CYS A 249 -15.11 -10.75 2.78
CA CYS A 249 -15.77 -12.06 2.85
C CYS A 249 -16.04 -12.55 4.28
N ILE A 250 -15.67 -11.78 5.30
CA ILE A 250 -15.80 -12.14 6.72
C ILE A 250 -16.93 -11.31 7.35
N ASP A 251 -17.99 -11.95 7.81
CA ASP A 251 -19.16 -11.27 8.35
C ASP A 251 -18.87 -10.61 9.72
N ASN A 252 -18.12 -11.30 10.60
CA ASN A 252 -17.77 -10.81 11.94
C ASN A 252 -16.35 -10.26 11.97
N LEU A 253 -16.12 -9.17 11.25
CA LEU A 253 -14.82 -8.50 11.10
C LEU A 253 -14.72 -7.24 11.97
N VAL A 254 -13.63 -7.14 12.73
CA VAL A 254 -13.21 -5.90 13.41
C VAL A 254 -11.91 -5.43 12.76
N ARG A 255 -11.86 -4.17 12.35
CA ARG A 255 -10.66 -3.55 11.79
C ARG A 255 -10.15 -2.47 12.73
N MET A 256 -8.86 -2.51 13.05
CA MET A 256 -8.18 -1.54 13.88
C MET A 256 -6.92 -1.04 13.16
N GLU A 257 -6.70 0.26 13.23
CA GLU A 257 -5.57 0.94 12.61
C GLU A 257 -4.78 1.72 13.66
N CYS A 258 -3.46 1.71 13.55
CA CYS A 258 -2.59 2.50 14.39
C CYS A 258 -2.91 3.99 14.25
N ARG A 259 -2.75 4.73 15.32
CA ARG A 259 -2.90 6.18 15.31
C ARG A 259 -1.63 6.84 15.78
N TYR A 260 -1.04 7.65 14.93
CA TYR A 260 0.09 8.49 15.30
C TYR A 260 -0.33 9.61 16.26
N SER A 261 0.62 10.12 17.05
CA SER A 261 0.40 11.28 17.91
C SER A 261 -0.05 12.51 17.08
N ASN A 262 -0.86 13.37 17.71
CA ASN A 262 -1.14 14.70 17.16
C ASN A 262 0.09 15.62 17.29
N GLY A 263 0.01 16.86 16.77
CA GLY A 263 1.08 17.87 16.86
C GLY A 263 1.54 18.18 18.29
N ALA A 264 0.74 17.85 19.32
CA ALA A 264 1.09 17.99 20.74
C ALA A 264 1.70 16.69 21.34
N GLY A 265 2.05 15.69 20.51
CA GLY A 265 2.62 14.42 20.95
C GLY A 265 1.66 13.48 21.67
N ARG A 266 0.34 13.74 21.60
CA ARG A 266 -0.67 12.98 22.35
C ARG A 266 -1.55 12.12 21.45
N GLY A 267 -2.11 11.06 22.04
CA GLY A 267 -3.13 10.22 21.41
C GLY A 267 -2.60 9.14 20.50
N ALA A 268 -1.31 8.81 20.53
CA ALA A 268 -0.76 7.67 19.81
C ALA A 268 -1.36 6.34 20.28
N VAL A 269 -1.67 5.46 19.35
CA VAL A 269 -2.08 4.07 19.61
C VAL A 269 -1.27 3.20 18.66
N ASP A 270 -0.33 2.48 19.21
CA ASP A 270 0.57 1.61 18.46
C ASP A 270 0.01 0.20 18.27
N MET A 271 0.67 -0.58 17.44
CA MET A 271 0.32 -1.96 17.11
C MET A 271 0.25 -2.86 18.36
N SER A 272 1.23 -2.75 19.26
CA SER A 272 1.30 -3.52 20.49
C SER A 272 0.05 -3.30 21.37
N ARG A 273 -0.35 -2.03 21.53
CA ARG A 273 -1.56 -1.68 22.28
C ARG A 273 -2.83 -2.22 21.64
N LEU A 274 -2.93 -2.20 20.31
CA LEU A 274 -4.07 -2.75 19.57
C LEU A 274 -4.13 -4.27 19.69
N ILE A 275 -2.99 -4.99 19.58
CA ILE A 275 -2.94 -6.45 19.77
C ILE A 275 -3.40 -6.81 21.20
N LYS A 276 -2.90 -6.13 22.23
CA LYS A 276 -3.33 -6.35 23.63
C LYS A 276 -4.83 -6.09 23.83
N ALA A 277 -5.38 -5.08 23.15
CA ALA A 277 -6.81 -4.79 23.20
C ALA A 277 -7.63 -5.89 22.52
N SER A 278 -7.18 -6.42 21.37
CA SER A 278 -7.87 -7.44 20.61
C SER A 278 -8.09 -8.73 21.40
N LEU A 279 -7.14 -9.12 22.26
CA LEU A 279 -7.26 -10.31 23.12
C LEU A 279 -8.47 -10.29 24.07
N ARG A 280 -9.05 -9.10 24.32
CA ARG A 280 -10.25 -8.92 25.16
C ARG A 280 -11.53 -8.80 24.36
N MET A 281 -11.46 -8.92 23.02
CA MET A 281 -12.59 -8.78 22.10
C MET A 281 -13.16 -10.12 21.65
N ARG A 282 -12.77 -11.23 22.29
CA ARG A 282 -13.17 -12.61 21.93
C ARG A 282 -12.85 -12.95 20.47
N PRO A 283 -11.63 -12.77 20.00
CA PRO A 283 -11.27 -13.13 18.64
C PRO A 283 -11.17 -14.67 18.48
N ASP A 284 -11.59 -15.18 17.33
CA ASP A 284 -11.25 -16.52 16.90
C ASP A 284 -9.89 -16.52 16.17
N ARG A 285 -9.64 -15.45 15.42
CA ARG A 285 -8.33 -15.18 14.76
C ARG A 285 -7.93 -13.73 14.88
N ILE A 286 -6.63 -13.49 14.95
CA ILE A 286 -6.03 -12.16 14.88
C ILE A 286 -5.14 -12.10 13.64
N ILE A 287 -5.37 -11.11 12.79
CA ILE A 287 -4.53 -10.85 11.62
C ILE A 287 -3.78 -9.55 11.87
N VAL A 288 -2.46 -9.63 11.95
CA VAL A 288 -1.59 -8.46 12.05
C VAL A 288 -1.01 -8.19 10.66
N GLY A 289 -1.36 -7.07 10.06
CA GLY A 289 -1.01 -6.76 8.66
C GLY A 289 0.47 -6.90 8.40
N GLU A 290 1.30 -6.28 9.24
CA GLU A 290 2.76 -6.39 9.17
C GLU A 290 3.40 -6.13 10.53
N VAL A 291 4.48 -6.86 10.85
CA VAL A 291 5.32 -6.59 12.02
C VAL A 291 6.67 -6.02 11.61
N ARG A 292 7.11 -4.98 12.31
CA ARG A 292 8.34 -4.23 12.02
C ARG A 292 9.25 -4.02 13.24
N GLY A 293 8.71 -4.21 14.46
CA GLY A 293 9.37 -3.93 15.71
C GLY A 293 8.91 -4.82 16.86
N GLY A 294 8.91 -4.27 18.07
CA GLY A 294 8.63 -5.00 19.32
C GLY A 294 7.22 -5.59 19.44
N GLU A 295 6.25 -5.17 18.62
CA GLU A 295 4.91 -5.74 18.56
C GLU A 295 4.90 -7.23 18.20
N VAL A 296 6.01 -7.73 17.66
CA VAL A 296 6.25 -9.15 17.43
C VAL A 296 6.00 -9.99 18.69
N LEU A 297 6.41 -9.49 19.86
CA LEU A 297 6.17 -10.17 21.12
C LEU A 297 4.68 -10.42 21.36
N ASP A 298 3.87 -9.38 21.20
CA ASP A 298 2.42 -9.45 21.45
C ASP A 298 1.71 -10.32 20.40
N MET A 299 2.15 -10.27 19.14
CA MET A 299 1.67 -11.12 18.07
C MET A 299 1.94 -12.61 18.35
N LEU A 300 3.18 -12.97 18.71
CA LEU A 300 3.54 -14.35 19.04
C LEU A 300 2.79 -14.85 20.30
N GLN A 301 2.60 -14.00 21.30
CA GLN A 301 1.78 -14.33 22.46
C GLN A 301 0.32 -14.60 22.05
N ALA A 302 -0.26 -13.76 21.19
CA ALA A 302 -1.61 -13.99 20.68
C ALA A 302 -1.73 -15.35 19.95
N MET A 303 -0.76 -15.67 19.11
CA MET A 303 -0.71 -16.98 18.40
C MET A 303 -0.58 -18.18 19.35
N ASN A 304 0.13 -18.01 20.48
CA ASN A 304 0.37 -19.05 21.49
C ASN A 304 -0.77 -19.20 22.51
N THR A 305 -1.73 -18.26 22.60
CA THR A 305 -2.72 -18.21 23.68
C THR A 305 -4.15 -18.48 23.22
N GLY A 306 -4.34 -19.37 22.24
CA GLY A 306 -5.67 -19.88 21.89
C GLY A 306 -6.30 -19.25 20.63
N HIS A 307 -5.59 -18.38 19.92
CA HIS A 307 -6.05 -17.75 18.68
C HIS A 307 -5.46 -18.45 17.46
N ALA A 308 -5.67 -19.76 17.37
CA ALA A 308 -5.15 -20.61 16.28
C ALA A 308 -5.70 -20.12 14.91
N GLY A 309 -4.84 -20.13 13.89
CA GLY A 309 -5.15 -19.64 12.55
C GLY A 309 -4.90 -18.14 12.37
N SER A 310 -4.23 -17.52 13.33
CA SER A 310 -3.76 -16.13 13.19
C SER A 310 -2.71 -16.01 12.09
N MET A 311 -2.66 -14.83 11.48
CA MET A 311 -1.79 -14.58 10.33
C MET A 311 -1.05 -13.25 10.49
N SER A 312 0.16 -13.19 9.93
CA SER A 312 0.89 -11.92 9.86
C SER A 312 1.86 -11.91 8.68
N THR A 313 2.43 -10.73 8.41
CA THR A 313 3.50 -10.57 7.41
C THR A 313 4.71 -9.85 7.99
N GLY A 314 5.82 -9.95 7.30
CA GLY A 314 7.03 -9.20 7.63
C GLY A 314 8.01 -9.12 6.45
N HIS A 315 8.86 -8.10 6.47
CA HIS A 315 9.91 -7.96 5.47
C HIS A 315 11.09 -8.88 5.76
N GLY A 316 11.44 -9.73 4.82
CA GLY A 316 12.60 -10.64 4.89
C GLY A 316 13.03 -11.09 3.50
N ASN A 317 14.30 -11.43 3.36
CA ASN A 317 14.89 -11.88 2.08
C ASN A 317 14.89 -13.42 1.96
N SER A 318 14.48 -14.12 2.99
CA SER A 318 14.31 -15.59 3.04
C SER A 318 13.56 -15.95 4.30
N ILE A 319 13.09 -17.20 4.43
CA ILE A 319 12.49 -17.72 5.66
C ILE A 319 13.49 -17.64 6.84
N ILE A 320 14.72 -18.11 6.65
CA ILE A 320 15.75 -18.04 7.68
C ILE A 320 16.08 -16.59 8.06
N GLY A 321 16.20 -15.69 7.05
CA GLY A 321 16.40 -14.27 7.29
C GLY A 321 15.27 -13.64 8.08
N MET A 322 14.02 -14.02 7.81
CA MET A 322 12.86 -13.54 8.55
C MET A 322 12.85 -14.05 9.99
N LEU A 323 13.18 -15.30 10.24
CA LEU A 323 13.30 -15.84 11.60
C LEU A 323 14.31 -15.05 12.44
N LYS A 324 15.48 -14.73 11.89
CA LYS A 324 16.48 -13.89 12.56
C LYS A 324 15.97 -12.45 12.82
N ARG A 325 15.16 -11.90 11.89
CA ARG A 325 14.53 -10.60 12.11
C ARG A 325 13.50 -10.64 13.22
N LEU A 326 12.69 -11.69 13.30
CA LEU A 326 11.74 -11.90 14.41
C LEU A 326 12.46 -11.98 15.76
N GLU A 327 13.61 -12.66 15.83
CA GLU A 327 14.46 -12.66 17.05
C GLU A 327 14.89 -11.23 17.43
N THR A 328 15.38 -10.47 16.45
CA THR A 328 15.83 -9.08 16.68
C THR A 328 14.68 -8.19 17.15
N MET A 329 13.51 -8.26 16.46
CA MET A 329 12.31 -7.49 16.84
C MET A 329 11.81 -7.87 18.24
N TYR A 330 11.87 -9.15 18.59
CA TYR A 330 11.50 -9.62 19.94
C TYR A 330 12.39 -9.02 21.01
N LEU A 331 13.72 -8.97 20.78
CA LEU A 331 14.68 -8.36 21.69
C LEU A 331 14.48 -6.85 21.86
N MET A 332 13.86 -6.17 20.88
CA MET A 332 13.49 -4.75 21.04
C MET A 332 12.40 -4.55 22.11
N ALA A 333 11.54 -5.53 22.29
CA ALA A 333 10.45 -5.47 23.28
C ALA A 333 10.87 -5.88 24.69
N THR A 334 11.71 -6.93 24.81
CA THR A 334 12.08 -7.49 26.11
C THR A 334 13.39 -8.26 26.01
N PRO A 335 14.28 -8.13 27.03
CA PRO A 335 15.49 -8.93 27.11
C PRO A 335 15.15 -10.36 27.58
N LEU A 336 15.27 -11.33 26.68
CA LEU A 336 15.17 -12.77 26.98
C LEU A 336 16.36 -13.52 26.36
N SER A 337 16.60 -14.75 26.81
CA SER A 337 17.59 -15.58 26.16
C SER A 337 17.17 -15.92 24.73
N ILE A 338 18.12 -16.00 23.82
CA ILE A 338 17.85 -16.33 22.41
C ILE A 338 17.11 -17.66 22.27
N ASP A 339 17.44 -18.66 23.09
CA ASP A 339 16.78 -19.96 23.08
C ASP A 339 15.30 -19.87 23.47
N ALA A 340 14.98 -19.03 24.48
CA ALA A 340 13.60 -18.79 24.88
C ALA A 340 12.81 -18.10 23.75
N ILE A 341 13.41 -17.10 23.09
CA ILE A 341 12.80 -16.38 21.96
C ILE A 341 12.52 -17.33 20.80
N ARG A 342 13.52 -18.14 20.40
CA ARG A 342 13.40 -19.12 19.32
C ARG A 342 12.34 -20.17 19.60
N SER A 343 12.30 -20.65 20.84
CA SER A 343 11.27 -21.58 21.29
C SER A 343 9.86 -20.98 21.14
N GLN A 344 9.66 -19.71 21.55
CA GLN A 344 8.38 -19.04 21.41
C GLN A 344 7.98 -18.79 19.93
N ILE A 345 8.93 -18.42 19.09
CA ILE A 345 8.70 -18.27 17.64
C ILE A 345 8.25 -19.60 17.04
N ALA A 346 8.97 -20.70 17.36
CA ALA A 346 8.69 -22.03 16.83
C ALA A 346 7.36 -22.62 17.34
N GLN A 347 6.87 -22.19 18.50
CA GLN A 347 5.56 -22.58 19.02
C GLN A 347 4.42 -21.77 18.38
N ALA A 348 4.67 -20.50 18.09
CA ALA A 348 3.64 -19.58 17.60
C ALA A 348 3.38 -19.71 16.09
N ILE A 349 4.44 -19.73 15.30
CA ILE A 349 4.37 -19.79 13.84
C ILE A 349 4.50 -21.25 13.39
N GLU A 350 3.48 -21.75 12.69
CA GLU A 350 3.48 -23.15 12.21
C GLU A 350 3.91 -23.25 10.75
N ILE A 351 3.51 -22.27 9.92
CA ILE A 351 3.83 -22.26 8.48
C ILE A 351 4.41 -20.89 8.11
N MET A 352 5.51 -20.92 7.42
CA MET A 352 6.12 -19.75 6.79
C MET A 352 6.01 -19.84 5.27
N ILE A 353 5.69 -18.70 4.65
CA ILE A 353 5.54 -18.57 3.20
C ILE A 353 6.47 -17.46 2.76
N HIS A 354 7.33 -17.69 1.78
CA HIS A 354 8.20 -16.66 1.24
C HIS A 354 7.78 -16.23 -0.15
N THR A 355 7.69 -14.90 -0.33
CA THR A 355 7.32 -14.28 -1.61
C THR A 355 8.44 -13.41 -2.14
N GLU A 356 8.69 -13.46 -3.44
CA GLU A 356 9.70 -12.66 -4.11
C GLU A 356 9.13 -11.87 -5.30
N ARG A 357 9.75 -10.76 -5.62
CA ARG A 357 9.56 -10.04 -6.88
C ARG A 357 10.67 -10.47 -7.84
N THR A 358 10.30 -11.16 -8.90
CA THR A 358 11.19 -11.64 -9.96
C THR A 358 10.96 -10.84 -11.25
N GLU A 359 11.78 -11.03 -12.26
CA GLU A 359 11.56 -10.47 -13.60
C GLU A 359 10.25 -10.97 -14.25
N ARG A 360 9.78 -12.16 -13.84
CA ARG A 360 8.53 -12.78 -14.31
C ARG A 360 7.32 -12.44 -13.43
N GLY A 361 7.41 -11.42 -12.58
CA GLY A 361 6.37 -11.01 -11.66
C GLY A 361 6.60 -11.42 -10.21
N ARG A 362 5.53 -11.38 -9.42
CA ARG A 362 5.53 -11.75 -8.00
C ARG A 362 5.33 -13.26 -7.88
N LYS A 363 6.15 -13.93 -7.06
CA LYS A 363 6.13 -15.39 -6.91
C LYS A 363 6.15 -15.80 -5.45
N VAL A 364 5.40 -16.84 -5.12
CA VAL A 364 5.66 -17.63 -3.91
C VAL A 364 6.79 -18.59 -4.24
N VAL A 365 7.88 -18.52 -3.51
CA VAL A 365 9.09 -19.30 -3.80
C VAL A 365 9.37 -20.41 -2.79
N GLU A 366 8.77 -20.33 -1.59
CA GLU A 366 8.96 -21.34 -0.56
C GLU A 366 7.73 -21.41 0.38
N ILE A 367 7.31 -22.61 0.74
CA ILE A 367 6.34 -22.90 1.80
C ILE A 367 6.98 -23.90 2.74
N THR A 368 7.19 -23.50 3.99
CA THR A 368 7.93 -24.27 4.99
C THR A 368 7.15 -24.39 6.29
N GLU A 369 7.03 -25.59 6.83
CA GLU A 369 6.56 -25.84 8.18
C GLU A 369 7.70 -25.59 9.17
N LEU A 370 7.43 -24.79 10.19
CA LEU A 370 8.28 -24.64 11.36
C LEU A 370 7.85 -25.69 12.39
N SER A 371 8.48 -26.86 12.34
CA SER A 371 8.04 -28.01 13.12
C SER A 371 8.52 -28.02 14.57
N GLY A 372 9.42 -27.11 14.94
CA GLY A 372 9.90 -26.95 16.30
C GLY A 372 11.24 -26.24 16.42
N TYR A 373 11.76 -26.21 17.63
CA TYR A 373 13.10 -25.70 17.99
C TYR A 373 13.81 -26.71 18.88
N GLU A 374 14.99 -27.15 18.47
CA GLU A 374 15.76 -28.17 19.20
C GLU A 374 17.26 -27.97 18.96
N SER A 375 18.07 -28.17 20.01
CA SER A 375 19.52 -28.11 19.92
C SER A 375 20.08 -26.78 19.36
N GLY A 376 19.41 -25.65 19.66
CA GLY A 376 19.83 -24.32 19.19
C GLY A 376 19.38 -23.95 17.78
N GLU A 377 18.60 -24.82 17.11
CA GLU A 377 18.19 -24.62 15.72
C GLU A 377 16.68 -24.79 15.50
N PHE A 378 16.14 -23.98 14.58
CA PHE A 378 14.79 -24.17 14.08
C PHE A 378 14.71 -25.45 13.22
N LYS A 379 13.69 -26.26 13.43
CA LYS A 379 13.41 -27.44 12.62
C LYS A 379 12.49 -27.03 11.46
N LEU A 380 13.08 -26.84 10.30
CA LEU A 380 12.39 -26.44 9.08
C LEU A 380 12.07 -27.67 8.21
N ASN A 381 10.80 -27.83 7.88
CA ASN A 381 10.31 -28.86 6.96
C ASN A 381 9.79 -28.17 5.69
N VAL A 382 10.63 -28.06 4.67
CA VAL A 382 10.28 -27.41 3.40
C VAL A 382 9.28 -28.29 2.67
N LEU A 383 8.05 -27.80 2.53
CA LEU A 383 6.94 -28.51 1.88
C LEU A 383 6.94 -28.29 0.36
N MET A 384 7.18 -27.04 -0.03
CA MET A 384 7.27 -26.64 -1.43
C MET A 384 8.41 -25.63 -1.61
N GLU A 385 9.12 -25.72 -2.72
CA GLU A 385 10.26 -24.86 -3.04
C GLU A 385 10.30 -24.57 -4.54
N SER A 386 10.81 -23.39 -4.90
CA SER A 386 11.00 -23.01 -6.31
C SER A 386 12.10 -23.84 -6.95
N ASP A 387 11.84 -24.36 -8.14
CA ASP A 387 12.77 -25.16 -8.96
C ASP A 387 13.89 -24.36 -9.65
N GLY A 388 14.04 -23.06 -9.31
CA GLY A 388 14.97 -22.14 -9.96
C GLY A 388 14.43 -21.51 -11.25
N THR A 389 13.36 -22.04 -11.83
CA THR A 389 12.64 -21.40 -12.96
C THR A 389 11.57 -20.42 -12.46
N GLY A 390 11.32 -20.39 -11.14
CA GLY A 390 10.28 -19.62 -10.48
C GLY A 390 8.95 -20.37 -10.38
N MET A 391 8.91 -21.68 -10.68
CA MET A 391 7.77 -22.54 -10.46
C MET A 391 7.90 -23.20 -9.07
N LEU A 392 6.87 -23.08 -8.25
CA LEU A 392 6.81 -23.68 -6.92
C LEU A 392 6.45 -25.16 -7.01
N MET A 393 7.35 -26.05 -6.60
CA MET A 393 7.21 -27.48 -6.70
C MET A 393 7.15 -28.15 -5.32
N PRO A 394 6.36 -29.23 -5.15
CA PRO A 394 6.35 -29.99 -3.92
C PRO A 394 7.69 -30.75 -3.75
N THR A 395 8.23 -30.72 -2.53
CA THR A 395 9.45 -31.46 -2.17
C THR A 395 9.19 -32.96 -1.89
N GLY A 396 7.92 -33.37 -1.87
CA GLY A 396 7.50 -34.71 -1.44
C GLY A 396 7.41 -34.90 0.09
N ARG A 397 7.83 -33.89 0.86
CA ARG A 397 7.72 -33.90 2.33
C ARG A 397 6.28 -33.64 2.76
N LYS A 398 5.84 -34.28 3.84
CA LYS A 398 4.51 -34.11 4.42
C LYS A 398 4.60 -33.26 5.69
N ILE A 399 3.50 -32.62 6.05
CA ILE A 399 3.37 -31.89 7.32
C ILE A 399 3.62 -32.86 8.48
N ILE A 400 4.48 -32.45 9.40
CA ILE A 400 4.87 -33.21 10.60
C ILE A 400 3.83 -33.03 11.70
N ASN A 401 3.44 -31.76 11.99
CA ASN A 401 2.46 -31.42 13.02
C ASN A 401 1.02 -31.57 12.52
N ARG A 402 0.55 -32.80 12.36
CA ARG A 402 -0.73 -33.18 11.70
C ARG A 402 -1.98 -33.00 12.57
N LYS A 403 -1.86 -32.71 13.86
CA LYS A 403 -3.00 -32.71 14.80
C LYS A 403 -4.22 -31.93 14.28
N LYS A 404 -4.01 -30.75 13.70
CA LYS A 404 -5.08 -29.89 13.16
C LYS A 404 -5.70 -30.46 11.88
N LEU A 405 -4.91 -31.09 11.02
CA LEU A 405 -5.37 -31.80 9.82
C LEU A 405 -6.22 -32.98 10.18
N ASP A 406 -5.73 -33.84 11.11
CA ASP A 406 -6.41 -35.09 11.53
C ASP A 406 -7.73 -34.80 12.25
N THR A 407 -7.84 -33.67 12.95
CA THR A 407 -9.11 -33.23 13.56
C THR A 407 -10.14 -32.84 12.50
N MET A 408 -9.74 -32.11 11.46
CA MET A 408 -10.64 -31.71 10.36
C MET A 408 -11.11 -32.92 9.53
N ASP A 409 -10.21 -33.88 9.29
CA ASP A 409 -10.54 -35.10 8.52
C ASP A 409 -11.51 -36.04 9.29
N ARG A 410 -11.62 -35.93 10.62
CA ARG A 410 -12.59 -36.66 11.46
C ARG A 410 -13.97 -35.99 11.56
N THR A 411 -14.07 -34.73 11.23
CA THR A 411 -15.32 -33.94 11.34
C THR A 411 -16.12 -33.90 10.02
N LYS A 412 -15.55 -34.45 8.96
CA LYS A 412 -16.22 -34.73 7.67
C LYS A 412 -16.76 -36.15 7.62
#